data_e8668d1bbeb7c969478810c52e0d7138
#
_entry.id   e8668d1bbeb7c969478810c52e0d7138
#
_cell.length_a   1.000
_cell.length_b   1.000
_cell.length_c   1.000
_cell.angle_alpha   90.00
_cell.angle_beta   90.00
_cell.angle_gamma   90.00
#
_symmetry.space_group_name_H-M   'P 1'
#
loop_
_entity.id
_entity.type
_entity.pdbx_description
1 polymer ?
#
loop_
_entity_poly.entity_id
_entity_poly.type
_entity_poly.pdbx_seq_one_letter_code
_entity_poly.pdbx_strand_id
1 'polypeptide(L)'
;MALINPGVGAVPVFQAGTADRIVLVGLRNVNTGDTLELGSTGMNLLQVINRAVIISVTSFVEIAGTFTGTVVTMPSGLTNDAGYLLAWGSGLN
;
A
#
# COMPACT_ATOMS: atom_id res chain seq x y z
N MET A 1 -0.82 -15.70 2.38
CA MET A 1 -1.26 -14.39 2.89
C MET A 1 -0.43 -14.04 4.10
N ALA A 2 0.41 -13.07 3.95
CA ALA A 2 1.31 -12.62 5.01
C ALA A 2 1.10 -11.12 5.25
N LEU A 3 1.39 -10.67 6.46
CA LEU A 3 1.42 -9.25 6.78
C LEU A 3 2.75 -8.68 6.30
N ILE A 4 2.68 -7.64 5.47
CA ILE A 4 3.88 -6.95 5.01
C ILE A 4 4.44 -6.11 6.15
N ASN A 5 5.70 -6.33 6.50
CA ASN A 5 6.33 -5.62 7.61
C ASN A 5 6.78 -4.23 7.17
N PRO A 6 6.30 -3.16 7.85
CA PRO A 6 6.80 -1.81 7.58
C PRO A 6 8.31 -1.72 7.77
N GLY A 7 8.96 -1.00 6.86
CA GLY A 7 10.41 -0.84 6.91
C GLY A 7 11.21 -1.98 6.29
N VAL A 8 10.56 -3.11 5.99
CA VAL A 8 11.19 -4.27 5.35
C VAL A 8 10.55 -4.54 4.00
N GLY A 9 9.27 -4.89 3.97
CA GLY A 9 8.54 -5.16 2.74
C GLY A 9 7.82 -3.93 2.17
N ALA A 10 7.69 -2.88 2.96
CA ALA A 10 7.03 -1.64 2.55
C ALA A 10 7.73 -0.45 3.21
N VAL A 11 8.11 0.53 2.40
CA VAL A 11 8.81 1.73 2.87
C VAL A 11 8.10 2.96 2.30
N PRO A 12 7.75 3.96 3.15
CA PRO A 12 7.17 5.20 2.64
C PRO A 12 8.14 5.93 1.74
N VAL A 13 7.68 6.33 0.56
CA VAL A 13 8.49 7.07 -0.40
C VAL A 13 8.06 8.54 -0.45
N PHE A 14 6.76 8.79 -0.46
CA PHE A 14 6.22 10.12 -0.57
C PHE A 14 4.87 10.19 0.11
N GLN A 15 4.60 11.32 0.77
CA GLN A 15 3.30 11.56 1.37
C GLN A 15 3.02 13.06 1.36
N ALA A 16 1.79 13.44 1.04
CA ALA A 16 1.38 14.83 0.97
C ALA A 16 -0.07 15.00 1.38
N GLY A 17 -0.36 16.13 2.02
CA GLY A 17 -1.70 16.48 2.44
C GLY A 17 -2.05 15.94 3.82
N THR A 18 -3.22 16.36 4.31
CA THR A 18 -3.77 15.93 5.59
C THR A 18 -5.20 15.42 5.43
N ALA A 19 -6.15 16.31 5.16
CA ALA A 19 -7.55 15.92 4.94
C ALA A 19 -7.70 15.12 3.65
N ASP A 20 -7.05 15.59 2.57
CA ASP A 20 -6.92 14.85 1.32
C ASP A 20 -5.45 14.49 1.18
N ARG A 21 -5.14 13.22 1.41
CA ARG A 21 -3.76 12.79 1.50
C ARG A 21 -3.46 11.73 0.45
N ILE A 22 -2.28 11.86 -0.15
CA ILE A 22 -1.74 10.88 -1.09
C ILE A 22 -0.48 10.30 -0.47
N VAL A 23 -0.34 8.99 -0.50
CA VAL A 23 0.87 8.31 -0.04
C VAL A 23 1.38 7.38 -1.12
N LEU A 24 2.69 7.35 -1.28
CA LEU A 24 3.39 6.43 -2.18
C LEU A 24 4.29 5.55 -1.32
N VAL A 25 4.13 4.25 -1.44
CA VAL A 25 4.88 3.27 -0.64
C VAL A 25 5.65 2.36 -1.57
N GLY A 26 6.94 2.19 -1.33
CA GLY A 26 7.75 1.22 -2.04
C GLY A 26 7.53 -0.17 -1.48
N LEU A 27 7.34 -1.15 -2.37
CA LEU A 27 7.06 -2.54 -2.01
C LEU A 27 8.20 -3.45 -2.43
N ARG A 28 8.49 -4.46 -1.61
CA ARG A 28 9.51 -5.49 -1.88
C ARG A 28 8.99 -6.86 -1.52
N ASN A 29 9.23 -7.82 -2.39
CA ASN A 29 8.93 -9.23 -2.14
C ASN A 29 7.48 -9.45 -1.72
N VAL A 30 6.56 -8.78 -2.39
CA VAL A 30 5.14 -8.91 -2.10
C VAL A 30 4.53 -9.99 -2.97
N ASN A 31 3.55 -10.70 -2.41
CA ASN A 31 2.86 -11.80 -3.06
C ASN A 31 1.36 -11.53 -3.07
N THR A 32 0.67 -12.22 -3.97
CA THR A 32 -0.78 -12.18 -4.02
C THR A 32 -1.38 -12.51 -2.66
N GLY A 33 -2.30 -11.69 -2.20
CA GLY A 33 -2.99 -11.90 -0.94
C GLY A 33 -2.27 -11.34 0.28
N ASP A 34 -1.03 -10.88 0.15
CA ASP A 34 -0.34 -10.22 1.26
C ASP A 34 -1.09 -8.95 1.66
N THR A 35 -1.05 -8.60 2.92
CA THR A 35 -1.75 -7.43 3.45
C THR A 35 -0.79 -6.40 4.01
N LEU A 36 -1.14 -5.12 3.85
CA LEU A 36 -0.38 -4.01 4.39
C LEU A 36 -1.31 -3.07 5.14
N GLU A 37 -1.00 -2.83 6.41
CA GLU A 37 -1.75 -1.89 7.24
C GLU A 37 -1.17 -0.48 7.08
N LEU A 38 -1.96 0.43 6.53
CA LEU A 38 -1.57 1.83 6.36
C LEU A 38 -1.99 2.71 7.53
N GLY A 39 -2.80 2.20 8.44
CA GLY A 39 -3.30 2.93 9.59
C GLY A 39 -2.35 2.98 10.77
N SER A 40 -2.87 3.41 11.90
CA SER A 40 -2.07 3.70 13.10
C SER A 40 -1.37 2.48 13.70
N THR A 41 -1.85 1.28 13.44
CA THR A 41 -1.22 0.05 13.94
C THR A 41 -0.15 -0.52 12.99
N GLY A 42 0.04 0.11 11.84
CA GLY A 42 1.03 -0.30 10.86
C GLY A 42 1.94 0.86 10.46
N MET A 43 1.83 1.31 9.21
CA MET A 43 2.69 2.39 8.71
C MET A 43 2.32 3.79 9.20
N ASN A 44 1.13 3.94 9.77
CA ASN A 44 0.67 5.21 10.33
C ASN A 44 0.65 6.34 9.29
N LEU A 45 0.12 6.05 8.10
CA LEU A 45 0.08 6.99 7.00
C LEU A 45 -1.32 7.54 6.71
N LEU A 46 -2.36 6.73 6.86
CA LEU A 46 -3.74 7.10 6.55
C LEU A 46 -4.69 6.61 7.62
N GLN A 47 -5.72 7.42 7.92
CA GLN A 47 -6.84 6.98 8.77
C GLN A 47 -7.96 6.35 7.96
N VAL A 48 -8.13 6.82 6.72
CA VAL A 48 -9.17 6.33 5.80
C VAL A 48 -8.55 6.17 4.43
N ILE A 49 -8.85 5.06 3.77
CA ILE A 49 -8.45 4.82 2.40
C ILE A 49 -9.66 4.98 1.50
N ASN A 50 -9.55 5.83 0.48
CA ASN A 50 -10.58 6.00 -0.53
C ASN A 50 -10.27 5.24 -1.81
N ARG A 51 -8.98 5.07 -2.12
CA ARG A 51 -8.53 4.38 -3.32
C ARG A 51 -7.11 3.85 -3.11
N ALA A 52 -6.81 2.71 -3.68
CA ALA A 52 -5.47 2.13 -3.68
C ALA A 52 -5.15 1.50 -5.04
N VAL A 53 -3.93 1.70 -5.51
CA VAL A 53 -3.44 1.16 -6.77
C VAL A 53 -2.07 0.56 -6.54
N ILE A 54 -1.85 -0.63 -7.08
CA ILE A 54 -0.55 -1.31 -7.03
C ILE A 54 0.08 -1.23 -8.41
N ILE A 55 1.33 -0.77 -8.47
CA ILE A 55 2.10 -0.71 -9.71
C ILE A 55 3.24 -1.72 -9.59
N SER A 56 3.19 -2.77 -10.39
CA SER A 56 4.26 -3.78 -10.41
C SER A 56 5.41 -3.28 -11.27
N VAL A 57 6.62 -3.28 -10.71
CA VAL A 57 7.82 -2.92 -11.46
C VAL A 57 8.20 -4.04 -12.42
N THR A 58 7.89 -5.28 -12.07
CA THR A 58 8.25 -6.44 -12.89
C THR A 58 7.46 -6.49 -14.20
N SER A 59 6.15 -6.23 -14.13
CA SER A 59 5.28 -6.31 -15.32
C SER A 59 4.84 -4.95 -15.84
N PHE A 60 5.17 -3.87 -15.17
CA PHE A 60 4.78 -2.50 -15.52
C PHE A 60 3.27 -2.32 -15.67
N VAL A 61 2.51 -3.03 -14.83
CA VAL A 61 1.06 -3.01 -14.87
C VAL A 61 0.53 -2.33 -13.62
N GLU A 62 -0.49 -1.49 -13.82
CA GLU A 62 -1.23 -0.87 -12.74
C GLU A 62 -2.46 -1.72 -12.44
N ILE A 63 -2.60 -2.15 -11.19
CA ILE A 63 -3.70 -3.00 -10.76
C ILE A 63 -4.41 -2.35 -9.59
N ALA A 64 -5.73 -2.26 -9.67
CA ALA A 64 -6.52 -1.72 -8.57
C ALA A 64 -6.35 -2.59 -7.32
N GLY A 65 -5.98 -1.96 -6.22
CA GLY A 65 -5.87 -2.63 -4.93
C GLY A 65 -7.21 -2.74 -4.24
N THR A 66 -7.39 -3.78 -3.46
CA THR A 66 -8.55 -3.91 -2.59
C THR A 66 -8.15 -3.55 -1.17
N PHE A 67 -9.08 -2.96 -0.44
CA PHE A 67 -8.79 -2.58 0.94
C PHE A 67 -10.03 -2.73 1.81
N THR A 68 -9.80 -2.99 3.09
CA THR A 68 -10.84 -3.03 4.11
C THR A 68 -10.36 -2.19 5.28
N GLY A 69 -11.07 -1.12 5.58
CA GLY A 69 -10.59 -0.15 6.55
C GLY A 69 -9.30 0.50 6.07
N THR A 70 -8.20 0.29 6.77
CA THR A 70 -6.88 0.80 6.41
C THR A 70 -5.91 -0.30 5.97
N VAL A 71 -6.41 -1.51 5.80
CA VAL A 71 -5.62 -2.66 5.35
C VAL A 71 -5.79 -2.86 3.86
N VAL A 72 -4.70 -2.82 3.12
CA VAL A 72 -4.69 -3.07 1.67
C VAL A 72 -4.27 -4.52 1.44
N THR A 73 -5.01 -5.20 0.57
CA THR A 73 -4.70 -6.58 0.17
C THR A 73 -4.09 -6.57 -1.21
N MET A 74 -2.95 -7.24 -1.38
CA MET A 74 -2.27 -7.30 -2.66
C MET A 74 -3.11 -8.08 -3.68
N PRO A 75 -3.21 -7.58 -4.93
CA PRO A 75 -4.00 -8.23 -5.96
C PRO A 75 -3.34 -9.51 -6.48
N SER A 76 -4.05 -10.23 -7.34
CA SER A 76 -3.52 -11.44 -7.97
C SER A 76 -2.39 -11.12 -8.95
N GLY A 77 -1.56 -12.10 -9.24
CA GLY A 77 -0.48 -11.95 -10.21
C GLY A 77 0.85 -11.50 -9.64
N LEU A 78 0.99 -11.45 -8.32
CA LEU A 78 2.23 -11.04 -7.67
C LEU A 78 2.94 -12.25 -7.07
N THR A 79 4.23 -12.37 -7.34
CA THR A 79 5.10 -13.44 -6.80
C THR A 79 6.46 -12.82 -6.49
N ASN A 80 6.75 -12.59 -5.23
CA ASN A 80 7.98 -11.92 -4.78
C ASN A 80 8.27 -10.66 -5.59
N ASP A 81 7.22 -9.88 -5.87
CA ASP A 81 7.32 -8.71 -6.72
C ASP A 81 7.75 -7.48 -5.94
N ALA A 82 8.41 -6.57 -6.65
CA ALA A 82 8.66 -5.22 -6.20
C ALA A 82 7.71 -4.28 -6.94
N GLY A 83 7.43 -3.14 -6.34
CA GLY A 83 6.57 -2.15 -6.98
C GLY A 83 6.27 -1.00 -6.06
N TYR A 84 5.14 -0.35 -6.34
CA TYR A 84 4.67 0.78 -5.55
C TYR A 84 3.19 0.65 -5.25
N LEU A 85 2.82 1.08 -4.07
CA LEU A 85 1.42 1.27 -3.69
C LEU A 85 1.15 2.76 -3.66
N LEU A 86 0.17 3.20 -4.43
CA LEU A 86 -0.31 4.58 -4.38
C LEU A 86 -1.71 4.56 -3.77
N ALA A 87 -1.90 5.29 -2.69
CA ALA A 87 -3.16 5.33 -1.98
C ALA A 87 -3.61 6.76 -1.71
N TRP A 88 -4.90 6.96 -1.79
CA TRP A 88 -5.55 8.23 -1.50
C TRP A 88 -6.51 8.05 -0.33
N GLY A 89 -6.56 9.02 0.52
CA GLY A 89 -7.50 9.02 1.63
C GLY A 89 -7.33 10.22 2.53
N SER A 90 -7.75 10.07 3.77
CA SER A 90 -7.59 11.09 4.80
C SER A 90 -6.36 10.76 5.63
N GLY A 91 -5.57 11.79 5.92
CA GLY A 91 -4.40 11.64 6.74
C GLY A 91 -4.71 11.52 8.22
N LEU A 92 -3.67 11.38 9.00
CA LEU A 92 -3.75 11.38 10.45
C LEU A 92 -3.80 12.82 10.96
N ASN A 93 -4.46 13.00 12.05
CA ASN A 93 -4.54 14.32 12.68
C ASN A 93 -3.26 14.66 13.43
#